data_8d40c6d1bf73a18c13956edf0c960740
#
_entry.id   8d40c6d1bf73a18c13956edf0c960740
#
_cell.length_a   1.000
_cell.length_b   1.000
_cell.length_c   1.000
_cell.angle_alpha   90.00
_cell.angle_beta   90.00
_cell.angle_gamma   90.00
#
_symmetry.space_group_name_H-M   'P 1'
#
loop_
_entity.id
_entity.type
_entity.pdbx_description
1 polymer ?
#
loop_
_entity_poly.entity_id
_entity_poly.type
_entity_poly.pdbx_seq_one_letter_code
_entity_poly.pdbx_strand_id
1 'polypeptide(L)'
;MNVIYIELANDKIDLIKPLWEKLRDHHRELSPYFPERYVELTFSERKEDLLEKSENGILRIDTAYDETSKQFIGYCISSILDEKVGEVDSIYLDEEYRFSGIGDALIKRALNWMDQNSVETKRIIVAAGNENTLAFYSRYNFFPKHIILEQSNK
;
A
#
# COMPACT_ATOMS: atom_id res chain seq x y z
N MET A 1 -3.43 19.29 13.69
CA MET A 1 -2.78 18.24 12.87
C MET A 1 -1.39 18.73 12.44
N ASN A 2 -0.38 17.97 12.76
CA ASN A 2 1.00 18.27 12.35
C ASN A 2 1.63 16.98 11.84
N VAL A 3 1.57 16.77 10.53
CA VAL A 3 1.98 15.51 9.89
C VAL A 3 3.43 15.58 9.40
N ILE A 4 4.21 14.60 9.82
CA ILE A 4 5.58 14.39 9.30
C ILE A 4 5.64 13.02 8.60
N TYR A 5 6.59 12.87 7.70
CA TYR A 5 6.78 11.62 6.95
C TYR A 5 8.07 10.96 7.39
N ILE A 6 7.97 9.68 7.74
CA ILE A 6 9.08 8.91 8.30
C ILE A 6 9.27 7.66 7.46
N GLU A 7 10.47 7.46 6.93
CA GLU A 7 10.84 6.19 6.31
C GLU A 7 11.24 5.21 7.42
N LEU A 8 10.61 4.04 7.46
CA LEU A 8 10.93 3.00 8.44
C LEU A 8 11.93 2.01 7.85
N ALA A 9 12.87 1.55 8.69
CA ALA A 9 13.67 0.37 8.38
C ALA A 9 12.74 -0.86 8.31
N ASN A 10 13.09 -1.86 7.52
CA ASN A 10 12.24 -3.03 7.30
C ASN A 10 11.90 -3.79 8.59
N ASP A 11 12.82 -3.81 9.57
CA ASP A 11 12.58 -4.45 10.86
C ASP A 11 11.59 -3.71 11.76
N LYS A 12 11.15 -2.51 11.36
CA LYS A 12 10.15 -1.72 12.07
C LYS A 12 8.75 -1.81 11.44
N ILE A 13 8.54 -2.74 10.52
CA ILE A 13 7.27 -2.89 9.81
C ILE A 13 6.06 -3.10 10.74
N ASP A 14 6.27 -3.68 11.92
CA ASP A 14 5.18 -3.91 12.88
C ASP A 14 4.49 -2.61 13.32
N LEU A 15 5.16 -1.46 13.16
CA LEU A 15 4.56 -0.18 13.52
C LEU A 15 3.34 0.18 12.66
N ILE A 16 3.22 -0.39 11.46
CA ILE A 16 2.06 -0.13 10.59
C ILE A 16 0.96 -1.20 10.71
N LYS A 17 1.17 -2.20 11.56
CA LYS A 17 0.20 -3.30 11.73
C LYS A 17 -1.23 -2.83 11.97
N PRO A 18 -1.51 -1.90 12.90
CA PRO A 18 -2.88 -1.45 13.14
C PRO A 18 -3.53 -0.83 11.91
N LEU A 19 -2.76 -0.09 11.11
CA LEU A 19 -3.25 0.53 9.88
C LEU A 19 -3.51 -0.53 8.80
N TRP A 20 -2.62 -1.51 8.69
CA TRP A 20 -2.80 -2.60 7.75
C TRP A 20 -4.05 -3.43 8.07
N GLU A 21 -4.32 -3.67 9.35
CA GLU A 21 -5.52 -4.40 9.76
C GLU A 21 -6.80 -3.64 9.39
N LYS A 22 -6.77 -2.31 9.49
CA LYS A 22 -7.89 -1.48 9.01
C LYS A 22 -8.06 -1.59 7.50
N LEU A 23 -6.97 -1.60 6.74
CA LEU A 23 -7.01 -1.79 5.28
C LEU A 23 -7.59 -3.15 4.93
N ARG A 24 -7.14 -4.21 5.60
CA ARG A 24 -7.68 -5.57 5.41
C ARG A 24 -9.19 -5.60 5.63
N ASP A 25 -9.66 -5.01 6.72
CA ASP A 25 -11.09 -4.99 7.06
C ASP A 25 -11.88 -4.16 6.04
N HIS A 26 -11.30 -3.08 5.54
CA HIS A 26 -11.88 -2.28 4.48
C HIS A 26 -12.05 -3.09 3.18
N HIS A 27 -11.02 -3.84 2.78
CA HIS A 27 -11.09 -4.72 1.61
C HIS A 27 -12.13 -5.84 1.80
N ARG A 28 -12.24 -6.40 3.00
CA ARG A 28 -13.26 -7.40 3.30
C ARG A 28 -14.66 -6.85 3.09
N GLU A 29 -14.93 -5.64 3.56
CA GLU A 29 -16.23 -4.99 3.41
C GLU A 29 -16.56 -4.68 1.95
N LEU A 30 -15.56 -4.30 1.15
CA LEU A 30 -15.75 -3.91 -0.24
C LEU A 30 -15.71 -5.07 -1.21
N SER A 31 -15.14 -6.23 -0.85
CA SER A 31 -14.98 -7.36 -1.76
C SER A 31 -16.34 -7.97 -2.11
N PRO A 32 -16.77 -7.92 -3.39
CA PRO A 32 -18.09 -8.42 -3.75
C PRO A 32 -18.16 -9.94 -3.79
N TYR A 33 -17.04 -10.63 -4.04
CA TYR A 33 -17.05 -12.07 -4.32
C TYR A 33 -16.09 -12.89 -3.47
N PHE A 34 -15.07 -12.29 -2.85
CA PHE A 34 -14.03 -12.98 -2.11
C PHE A 34 -13.75 -12.37 -0.73
N PRO A 35 -14.78 -12.04 0.08
CA PRO A 35 -14.54 -11.42 1.38
C PRO A 35 -13.82 -12.34 2.36
N GLU A 36 -14.00 -13.64 2.26
CA GLU A 36 -13.39 -14.65 3.15
C GLU A 36 -11.86 -14.62 3.08
N ARG A 37 -11.30 -14.27 1.93
CA ARG A 37 -9.84 -14.12 1.75
C ARG A 37 -9.26 -13.16 2.78
N TYR A 38 -9.98 -12.07 3.07
CA TYR A 38 -9.51 -11.03 4.00
C TYR A 38 -9.77 -11.39 5.46
N VAL A 39 -10.73 -12.26 5.75
CA VAL A 39 -10.97 -12.78 7.09
C VAL A 39 -9.80 -13.65 7.55
N GLU A 40 -9.28 -14.48 6.67
CA GLU A 40 -8.21 -15.44 6.97
C GLU A 40 -6.80 -14.82 6.91
N LEU A 41 -6.64 -13.70 6.22
CA LEU A 41 -5.35 -13.06 6.01
C LEU A 41 -4.87 -12.37 7.29
N THR A 42 -3.70 -12.79 7.79
CA THR A 42 -3.08 -12.19 8.98
C THR A 42 -1.97 -11.23 8.59
N PHE A 43 -1.67 -10.28 9.49
CA PHE A 43 -0.52 -9.41 9.29
C PHE A 43 0.80 -10.19 9.26
N SER A 44 0.89 -11.25 10.07
CA SER A 44 2.08 -12.10 10.11
C SER A 44 2.39 -12.70 8.74
N GLU A 45 1.36 -13.20 8.04
CA GLU A 45 1.52 -13.75 6.68
C GLU A 45 1.92 -12.65 5.69
N ARG A 46 1.25 -11.50 5.73
CA ARG A 46 1.55 -10.38 4.85
C ARG A 46 2.96 -9.83 5.09
N LYS A 47 3.35 -9.72 6.36
CA LYS A 47 4.69 -9.30 6.77
C LYS A 47 5.76 -10.23 6.18
N GLU A 48 5.54 -11.55 6.28
CA GLU A 48 6.45 -12.54 5.73
C GLU A 48 6.63 -12.35 4.22
N ASP A 49 5.53 -12.18 3.48
CA ASP A 49 5.58 -11.95 2.03
C ASP A 49 6.33 -10.66 1.68
N LEU A 50 6.10 -9.59 2.43
CA LEU A 50 6.77 -8.31 2.18
C LEU A 50 8.26 -8.37 2.50
N LEU A 51 8.63 -8.99 3.61
CA LEU A 51 10.04 -9.12 4.00
C LEU A 51 10.80 -10.05 3.04
N GLU A 52 10.13 -11.05 2.46
CA GLU A 52 10.71 -11.89 1.40
C GLU A 52 11.10 -11.03 0.19
N LYS A 53 10.29 -10.04 -0.15
CA LYS A 53 10.63 -9.08 -1.21
C LYS A 53 11.90 -8.30 -0.89
N SER A 54 12.16 -7.98 0.38
CA SER A 54 13.40 -7.30 0.78
C SER A 54 14.64 -8.18 0.64
N GLU A 55 14.48 -9.49 0.68
CA GLU A 55 15.57 -10.45 0.47
C GLU A 55 15.91 -10.60 -1.01
N ASN A 56 14.92 -10.48 -1.89
CA ASN A 56 15.07 -10.65 -3.34
C ASN A 56 15.21 -9.32 -4.10
N GLY A 57 15.07 -8.21 -3.41
CA GLY A 57 15.10 -6.87 -4.00
C GLY A 57 15.21 -5.82 -2.92
N ILE A 58 14.48 -4.71 -3.10
CA ILE A 58 14.48 -3.59 -2.16
C ILE A 58 13.03 -3.31 -1.74
N LEU A 59 12.82 -3.16 -0.44
CA LEU A 59 11.53 -2.79 0.15
C LEU A 59 11.66 -1.43 0.82
N ARG A 60 10.68 -0.55 0.58
CA ARG A 60 10.61 0.77 1.20
C ARG A 60 9.30 0.94 1.94
N ILE A 61 9.37 1.43 3.17
CA ILE A 61 8.21 1.70 4.01
C ILE A 61 8.21 3.18 4.35
N ASP A 62 7.28 3.93 3.76
CA ASP A 62 7.03 5.32 4.11
C ASP A 62 5.82 5.41 5.03
N THR A 63 5.87 6.30 6.01
CA THR A 63 4.76 6.51 6.93
C THR A 63 4.42 7.98 7.03
N ALA A 64 3.17 8.25 7.38
CA ALA A 64 2.70 9.55 7.83
C ALA A 64 2.42 9.47 9.34
N TYR A 65 3.00 10.37 10.09
CA TYR A 65 2.88 10.41 11.55
C TYR A 65 2.34 11.78 11.96
N ASP A 66 1.27 11.78 12.76
CA ASP A 66 0.69 13.01 13.30
C ASP A 66 1.29 13.28 14.68
N GLU A 67 2.12 14.32 14.76
CA GLU A 67 2.77 14.71 16.01
C GLU A 67 1.78 15.20 17.07
N THR A 68 0.62 15.69 16.65
CA THR A 68 -0.42 16.17 17.56
C THR A 68 -1.10 15.00 18.28
N SER A 69 -1.52 13.97 17.54
CA SER A 69 -2.14 12.77 18.12
C SER A 69 -1.11 11.73 18.56
N LYS A 70 0.16 11.88 18.15
CA LYS A 70 1.27 10.96 18.42
C LYS A 70 0.98 9.55 17.89
N GLN A 71 0.46 9.48 16.65
CA GLN A 71 0.08 8.22 16.01
C GLN A 71 0.53 8.18 14.56
N PHE A 72 0.86 6.98 14.08
CA PHE A 72 0.94 6.71 12.66
C PHE A 72 -0.47 6.72 12.09
N ILE A 73 -0.68 7.50 11.03
CA ILE A 73 -2.00 7.72 10.43
C ILE A 73 -2.09 7.22 8.99
N GLY A 74 -0.96 6.86 8.41
CA GLY A 74 -0.91 6.33 7.04
C GLY A 74 0.43 5.72 6.72
N TYR A 75 0.48 4.93 5.66
CA TYR A 75 1.71 4.33 5.18
C TYR A 75 1.63 4.02 3.69
N CYS A 76 2.78 3.84 3.09
CA CYS A 76 2.93 3.30 1.74
C CYS A 76 4.13 2.36 1.71
N ILE A 77 3.91 1.11 1.34
CA ILE A 77 4.96 0.12 1.17
C ILE A 77 5.15 -0.14 -0.31
N SER A 78 6.40 -0.06 -0.75
CA SER A 78 6.78 -0.23 -2.16
C SER A 78 7.97 -1.17 -2.27
N SER A 79 8.11 -1.83 -3.40
CA SER A 79 9.20 -2.77 -3.65
C SER A 79 9.74 -2.64 -5.06
N ILE A 80 11.01 -3.03 -5.22
CA ILE A 80 11.66 -3.18 -6.51
C ILE A 80 12.32 -4.56 -6.49
N LEU A 81 11.72 -5.54 -7.19
CA LEU A 81 12.22 -6.92 -7.23
C LEU A 81 13.17 -7.17 -8.40
N ASP A 82 12.80 -6.65 -9.54
CA ASP A 82 13.60 -6.61 -10.75
C ASP A 82 14.03 -5.15 -10.89
N GLU A 83 15.25 -4.88 -11.28
CA GLU A 83 15.77 -3.52 -11.45
C GLU A 83 14.86 -2.63 -12.30
N LYS A 84 13.99 -3.24 -13.11
CA LYS A 84 13.10 -2.54 -14.03
C LYS A 84 11.66 -2.42 -13.56
N VAL A 85 11.27 -3.15 -12.51
CA VAL A 85 9.87 -3.23 -12.09
C VAL A 85 9.71 -2.82 -10.64
N GLY A 86 8.95 -1.75 -10.42
CA GLY A 86 8.55 -1.30 -9.10
C GLY A 86 7.07 -1.54 -8.86
N GLU A 87 6.70 -1.79 -7.62
CA GLU A 87 5.32 -2.01 -7.21
C GLU A 87 4.99 -1.23 -5.95
N VAL A 88 3.82 -0.60 -5.95
CA VAL A 88 3.22 -0.12 -4.70
C VAL A 88 2.44 -1.30 -4.13
N ASP A 89 2.98 -1.89 -3.06
CA ASP A 89 2.47 -3.14 -2.50
C ASP A 89 1.27 -2.93 -1.59
N SER A 90 1.26 -1.83 -0.84
CA SER A 90 0.21 -1.55 0.12
C SER A 90 0.23 -0.05 0.48
N ILE A 91 -0.92 0.58 0.47
CA ILE A 91 -1.07 1.97 0.87
C ILE A 91 -2.38 2.15 1.64
N TYR A 92 -2.31 2.86 2.74
CA TYR A 92 -3.49 3.16 3.55
C TYR A 92 -3.33 4.50 4.25
N LEU A 93 -4.43 5.21 4.38
CA LEU A 93 -4.53 6.44 5.16
C LEU A 93 -5.81 6.38 5.99
N ASP A 94 -5.70 6.66 7.28
CA ASP A 94 -6.84 6.72 8.17
C ASP A 94 -7.91 7.67 7.61
N GLU A 95 -9.16 7.29 7.71
CA GLU A 95 -10.30 7.97 7.12
C GLU A 95 -10.37 9.45 7.49
N GLU A 96 -10.07 9.77 8.75
CA GLU A 96 -10.10 11.14 9.27
C GLU A 96 -9.11 12.08 8.57
N TYR A 97 -8.06 11.54 7.97
CA TYR A 97 -6.97 12.29 7.36
C TYR A 97 -7.06 12.34 5.83
N ARG A 98 -8.08 11.73 5.25
CA ARG A 98 -8.27 11.72 3.79
C ARG A 98 -8.64 13.11 3.28
N PHE A 99 -8.39 13.34 1.98
CA PHE A 99 -8.62 14.61 1.29
C PHE A 99 -7.78 15.77 1.81
N SER A 100 -6.66 15.48 2.48
CA SER A 100 -5.73 16.48 3.04
C SER A 100 -4.38 16.53 2.32
N GLY A 101 -4.21 15.77 1.23
CA GLY A 101 -2.94 15.72 0.48
C GLY A 101 -1.93 14.73 1.02
N ILE A 102 -2.23 14.01 2.10
CA ILE A 102 -1.30 13.05 2.71
C ILE A 102 -1.11 11.83 1.80
N GLY A 103 -2.20 11.33 1.19
CA GLY A 103 -2.11 10.24 0.23
C GLY A 103 -1.24 10.61 -0.97
N ASP A 104 -1.36 11.82 -1.47
CA ASP A 104 -0.50 12.34 -2.53
C ASP A 104 0.97 12.37 -2.11
N ALA A 105 1.25 12.83 -0.90
CA ALA A 105 2.61 12.87 -0.38
C ALA A 105 3.21 11.46 -0.29
N LEU A 106 2.46 10.49 0.19
CA LEU A 106 2.91 9.11 0.31
C LEU A 106 3.20 8.49 -1.06
N ILE A 107 2.30 8.63 -2.03
CA ILE A 107 2.50 8.05 -3.36
C ILE A 107 3.67 8.71 -4.09
N LYS A 108 3.82 10.03 -3.96
CA LYS A 108 4.93 10.76 -4.57
C LYS A 108 6.28 10.31 -4.03
N ARG A 109 6.38 10.02 -2.72
CA ARG A 109 7.61 9.50 -2.13
C ARG A 109 7.98 8.15 -2.74
N ALA A 110 7.01 7.26 -2.89
CA ALA A 110 7.23 5.95 -3.52
C ALA A 110 7.68 6.09 -4.98
N LEU A 111 6.99 6.92 -5.77
CA LEU A 111 7.31 7.10 -7.18
C LEU A 111 8.67 7.77 -7.39
N ASN A 112 9.00 8.77 -6.59
CA ASN A 112 10.31 9.42 -6.64
C ASN A 112 11.44 8.43 -6.33
N TRP A 113 11.23 7.57 -5.34
CA TRP A 113 12.20 6.53 -5.00
C TRP A 113 12.39 5.54 -6.15
N MET A 114 11.31 5.14 -6.81
CA MET A 114 11.39 4.28 -7.99
C MET A 114 12.14 4.97 -9.13
N ASP A 115 11.89 6.25 -9.37
CA ASP A 115 12.60 7.03 -10.39
C ASP A 115 14.10 7.13 -10.10
N GLN A 116 14.46 7.33 -8.84
CA GLN A 116 15.86 7.36 -8.40
C GLN A 116 16.58 6.03 -8.62
N ASN A 117 15.84 4.93 -8.67
CA ASN A 117 16.37 3.59 -8.93
C ASN A 117 16.19 3.16 -10.39
N SER A 118 15.84 4.10 -11.27
CA SER A 118 15.72 3.86 -12.72
C SER A 118 14.72 2.77 -13.10
N VAL A 119 13.65 2.64 -12.32
CA VAL A 119 12.58 1.68 -12.59
C VAL A 119 11.87 2.06 -13.90
N GLU A 120 11.71 1.11 -14.80
CA GLU A 120 11.06 1.32 -16.10
C GLU A 120 9.54 1.13 -16.02
N THR A 121 9.09 0.14 -15.26
CA THR A 121 7.68 -0.20 -15.12
C THR A 121 7.25 -0.07 -13.66
N LYS A 122 6.21 0.71 -13.42
CA LYS A 122 5.63 0.89 -12.10
C LYS A 122 4.21 0.33 -12.12
N ARG A 123 3.82 -0.42 -11.09
CA ARG A 123 2.48 -1.01 -11.03
C ARG A 123 1.87 -0.95 -9.64
N ILE A 124 0.53 -1.00 -9.62
CA ILE A 124 -0.28 -1.08 -8.40
C ILE A 124 -1.36 -2.11 -8.66
N ILE A 125 -1.58 -3.03 -7.71
CA ILE A 125 -2.69 -3.96 -7.76
C ILE A 125 -3.82 -3.38 -6.91
N VAL A 126 -4.99 -3.21 -7.51
CA VAL A 126 -6.19 -2.68 -6.85
C VAL A 126 -7.19 -3.83 -6.68
N ALA A 127 -7.59 -4.06 -5.42
CA ALA A 127 -8.57 -5.11 -5.12
C ALA A 127 -9.94 -4.78 -5.72
N ALA A 128 -10.64 -5.79 -6.25
CA ALA A 128 -12.01 -5.63 -6.70
C ALA A 128 -12.89 -5.16 -5.53
N GLY A 129 -13.74 -4.19 -5.79
CA GLY A 129 -14.54 -3.49 -4.77
C GLY A 129 -13.96 -2.15 -4.37
N ASN A 130 -12.67 -1.92 -4.62
CA ASN A 130 -11.99 -0.67 -4.30
C ASN A 130 -11.73 0.19 -5.54
N GLU A 131 -12.58 0.09 -6.55
CA GLU A 131 -12.42 0.78 -7.83
C GLU A 131 -12.47 2.30 -7.72
N ASN A 132 -13.01 2.85 -6.65
CA ASN A 132 -13.04 4.30 -6.43
C ASN A 132 -11.63 4.90 -6.25
N THR A 133 -10.61 4.08 -5.94
CA THR A 133 -9.22 4.53 -5.89
C THR A 133 -8.60 4.72 -7.27
N LEU A 134 -9.22 4.20 -8.32
CA LEU A 134 -8.69 4.33 -9.69
C LEU A 134 -8.56 5.79 -10.11
N ALA A 135 -9.49 6.65 -9.71
CA ALA A 135 -9.42 8.09 -9.99
C ALA A 135 -8.19 8.73 -9.35
N PHE A 136 -7.86 8.34 -8.13
CA PHE A 136 -6.66 8.81 -7.44
C PHE A 136 -5.40 8.41 -8.20
N TYR A 137 -5.28 7.13 -8.57
CA TYR A 137 -4.09 6.62 -9.26
C TYR A 137 -3.97 7.15 -10.69
N SER A 138 -5.08 7.46 -11.37
CA SER A 138 -5.06 8.03 -12.71
C SER A 138 -4.35 9.38 -12.77
N ARG A 139 -4.34 10.12 -11.66
CA ARG A 139 -3.60 11.40 -11.56
C ARG A 139 -2.08 11.20 -11.69
N TYR A 140 -1.59 9.98 -11.47
CA TYR A 140 -0.19 9.60 -11.59
C TYR A 140 0.06 8.70 -12.80
N ASN A 141 -0.88 8.68 -13.74
CA ASN A 141 -0.83 7.92 -15.00
C ASN A 141 -0.88 6.40 -14.79
N PHE A 142 -1.50 5.94 -13.70
CA PHE A 142 -1.81 4.53 -13.52
C PHE A 142 -3.21 4.24 -14.07
N PHE A 143 -3.27 3.30 -15.01
CA PHE A 143 -4.51 2.91 -15.65
C PHE A 143 -4.67 1.39 -15.62
N PRO A 144 -5.91 0.87 -15.59
CA PRO A 144 -6.14 -0.58 -15.61
C PRO A 144 -5.52 -1.21 -16.86
N LYS A 145 -4.73 -2.26 -16.67
CA LYS A 145 -4.05 -2.96 -17.75
C LYS A 145 -4.77 -4.29 -18.10
N HIS A 146 -5.16 -5.04 -17.08
CA HIS A 146 -5.96 -6.25 -17.24
C HIS A 146 -6.67 -6.57 -15.92
N ILE A 147 -7.65 -7.47 -15.99
CA ILE A 147 -8.43 -7.90 -14.83
C ILE A 147 -8.26 -9.41 -14.69
N ILE A 148 -7.99 -9.87 -13.47
CA ILE A 148 -7.88 -11.30 -13.17
C ILE A 148 -9.26 -11.79 -12.71
N LEU A 149 -9.74 -12.86 -13.33
CA LEU A 149 -10.98 -13.54 -12.94
C LEU A 149 -10.60 -14.86 -12.24
N GLU A 150 -11.21 -15.13 -11.11
CA GLU A 150 -10.99 -16.36 -10.37
C GLU A 150 -12.35 -17.00 -10.11
N GLN A 151 -12.42 -18.34 -10.24
CA GLN A 151 -13.66 -19.06 -9.96
C GLN A 151 -13.90 -19.10 -8.45
N SER A 152 -15.08 -18.64 -8.03
CA SER A 152 -15.51 -18.74 -6.64
C SER A 152 -15.90 -20.19 -6.30
N ASN A 153 -15.56 -20.64 -5.10
CA ASN A 153 -15.93 -21.96 -4.59
C ASN A 153 -17.35 -22.01 -3.99
N LYS A 154 -18.09 -20.92 -4.13
CA LYS A 154 -19.47 -20.83 -3.63
C LYS A 154 -20.50 -21.30 -4.66
#